data_aa02692300a377c2ff74d7a57ec3fdf5
#
_entry.id   aa02692300a377c2ff74d7a57ec3fdf5
#
_cell.length_a   1.000
_cell.length_b   1.000
_cell.length_c   1.000
_cell.angle_alpha   90.00
_cell.angle_beta   90.00
_cell.angle_gamma   90.00
#
_symmetry.space_group_name_H-M   'P 1'
#
loop_
_entity.id
_entity.type
_entity.pdbx_description
1 polymer ?
#
loop_
_entity_poly.entity_id
_entity_poly.type
_entity_poly.pdbx_seq_one_letter_code
_entity_poly.pdbx_strand_id
1 'polypeptide(L)'
;MIDPPRRLPYYPTPMDNSKLDELQQAYKQAVDQWVAAIRAEEALATSDHSEVAMERWDAAGFTEQDAQASAKQARDAYKDALRHLHFGI
;
A
#
# COMPACT_ATOMS: atom_id res chain seq x y z
N MET A 1 -26.12 34.63 -26.02
CA MET A 1 -25.94 34.08 -25.83
C MET A 1 -25.28 33.44 -25.29
N ILE A 2 -25.07 33.14 -24.89
CA ILE A 2 -24.51 32.67 -24.28
C ILE A 2 -24.32 31.48 -24.10
N ASP A 3 -23.76 30.96 -23.88
CA ASP A 3 -23.50 29.87 -23.67
C ASP A 3 -23.31 29.34 -22.69
N PRO A 4 -23.39 28.75 -22.52
CA PRO A 4 -23.38 28.13 -21.61
C PRO A 4 -22.41 27.48 -21.15
N PRO A 5 -22.22 27.25 -20.62
CA PRO A 5 -21.28 26.74 -20.14
C PRO A 5 -21.00 25.48 -20.06
N ARG A 6 -20.79 25.23 -20.25
CA ARG A 6 -20.42 24.25 -20.21
C ARG A 6 -20.10 23.58 -19.35
N ARG A 7 -20.19 23.57 -18.98
CA ARG A 7 -19.92 22.94 -18.22
C ARG A 7 -19.64 22.11 -17.84
N LEU A 8 -19.55 21.91 -17.82
CA LEU A 8 -19.31 21.13 -17.53
C LEU A 8 -18.91 20.37 -17.14
N PRO A 9 -18.63 20.04 -17.06
CA PRO A 9 -18.29 19.25 -16.84
C PRO A 9 -18.11 18.51 -16.02
N TYR A 10 -18.06 18.39 -15.84
CA TYR A 10 -17.89 17.69 -15.01
C TYR A 10 -17.93 16.49 -14.96
N TYR A 11 -17.66 16.05 -14.72
CA TYR A 11 -17.72 14.96 -14.80
C TYR A 11 -17.24 14.36 -13.88
N PRO A 12 -17.26 14.16 -13.49
CA PRO A 12 -16.96 13.58 -12.47
C PRO A 12 -16.14 12.62 -12.45
N THR A 13 -16.27 12.07 -12.67
CA THR A 13 -15.73 11.13 -12.79
C THR A 13 -14.47 10.95 -12.59
N PRO A 14 -13.86 11.60 -12.90
CA PRO A 14 -12.58 11.48 -12.78
C PRO A 14 -12.10 11.40 -11.47
N MET A 15 -12.72 11.99 -10.67
CA MET A 15 -12.34 11.87 -9.42
C MET A 15 -12.06 10.49 -9.08
N ASP A 16 -12.72 9.61 -9.64
CA ASP A 16 -12.54 8.23 -9.35
C ASP A 16 -11.18 7.73 -9.77
N ASN A 17 -10.67 8.19 -10.90
CA ASN A 17 -9.35 7.82 -11.34
C ASN A 17 -8.28 8.35 -10.40
N SER A 18 -8.47 9.56 -9.91
CA SER A 18 -7.52 10.14 -8.97
C SER A 18 -7.45 9.33 -7.69
N LYS A 19 -8.61 8.90 -7.19
CA LYS A 19 -8.66 8.10 -5.98
C LYS A 19 -8.02 6.73 -6.21
N LEU A 20 -8.26 6.13 -7.36
CA LEU A 20 -7.66 4.85 -7.71
C LEU A 20 -6.14 4.97 -7.81
N ASP A 21 -5.66 6.06 -8.38
CA ASP A 21 -4.22 6.29 -8.45
C ASP A 21 -3.60 6.42 -7.07
N GLU A 22 -4.27 7.11 -6.17
CA GLU A 22 -3.79 7.23 -4.79
C GLU A 22 -3.71 5.86 -4.11
N LEU A 23 -4.75 5.05 -4.27
CA LEU A 23 -4.79 3.74 -3.65
C LEU A 23 -3.75 2.80 -4.26
N GLN A 24 -3.52 2.91 -5.57
CA GLN A 24 -2.49 2.14 -6.23
C GLN A 24 -1.11 2.51 -5.70
N GLN A 25 -0.84 3.81 -5.56
CA GLN A 25 0.44 4.26 -5.04
C GLN A 25 0.64 3.84 -3.59
N ALA A 26 -0.41 3.93 -2.78
CA ALA A 26 -0.34 3.50 -1.39
C ALA A 26 0.00 2.01 -1.31
N TYR A 27 -0.58 1.20 -2.17
CA TYR A 27 -0.28 -0.23 -2.22
C TYR A 27 1.19 -0.46 -2.60
N LYS A 28 1.66 0.20 -3.66
CA LYS A 28 3.04 0.02 -4.10
C LYS A 28 4.04 0.45 -3.04
N GLN A 29 3.77 1.57 -2.37
CA GLN A 29 4.63 2.05 -1.29
C GLN A 29 4.64 1.08 -0.11
N ALA A 30 3.48 0.53 0.24
CA ALA A 30 3.40 -0.43 1.33
C ALA A 30 4.17 -1.71 0.99
N VAL A 31 4.12 -2.16 -0.26
CA VAL A 31 4.91 -3.32 -0.70
C VAL A 31 6.39 -3.01 -0.62
N ASP A 32 6.81 -1.83 -1.04
CA ASP A 32 8.22 -1.43 -0.96
C ASP A 32 8.70 -1.44 0.49
N GLN A 33 7.88 -0.95 1.42
CA GLN A 33 8.21 -0.95 2.83
C GLN A 33 8.29 -2.38 3.38
N TRP A 34 7.40 -3.24 2.93
CA TRP A 34 7.42 -4.65 3.35
C TRP A 34 8.68 -5.34 2.83
N VAL A 35 9.04 -5.12 1.56
CA VAL A 35 10.27 -5.67 1.00
C VAL A 35 11.48 -5.16 1.78
N ALA A 36 11.51 -3.87 2.12
CA ALA A 36 12.61 -3.30 2.91
C ALA A 36 12.68 -3.96 4.29
N ALA A 37 11.54 -4.23 4.92
CA ALA A 37 11.50 -4.88 6.22
C ALA A 37 11.99 -6.32 6.13
N ILE A 38 11.65 -7.05 5.05
CA ILE A 38 12.17 -8.39 4.81
C ILE A 38 13.69 -8.36 4.67
N ARG A 39 14.20 -7.38 3.92
CA ARG A 39 15.66 -7.27 3.73
C ARG A 39 16.37 -6.92 5.03
N ALA A 40 15.76 -6.06 5.84
CA ALA A 40 16.33 -5.70 7.13
C ALA A 40 16.38 -6.90 8.06
N GLU A 41 15.34 -7.72 8.06
CA GLU A 41 15.30 -8.94 8.86
C GLU A 41 16.36 -9.93 8.36
N GLU A 42 16.42 -10.13 7.06
CA GLU A 42 17.39 -11.04 6.44
C GLU A 42 18.82 -10.63 6.77
N ALA A 43 19.09 -9.32 6.78
CA ALA A 43 20.43 -8.81 7.04
C ALA A 43 20.92 -9.14 8.46
N LEU A 44 20.01 -9.46 9.38
CA LEU A 44 20.38 -9.85 10.74
C LEU A 44 20.74 -11.32 10.84
N ALA A 45 20.53 -12.10 9.80
CA ALA A 45 20.96 -13.50 9.75
C ALA A 45 22.45 -13.52 9.45
N THR A 46 23.27 -13.47 10.49
CA THR A 46 24.72 -13.42 10.38
C THR A 46 25.33 -14.58 11.18
N SER A 47 26.65 -14.57 11.30
CA SER A 47 27.33 -15.58 12.09
C SER A 47 27.30 -15.30 13.60
N ASP A 48 26.72 -14.18 14.02
CA ASP A 48 26.51 -13.87 15.42
C ASP A 48 25.28 -14.63 15.93
N HIS A 49 25.52 -15.66 16.73
CA HIS A 49 24.43 -16.50 17.26
C HIS A 49 24.13 -16.18 18.72
N SER A 50 24.43 -14.96 19.15
CA SER A 50 24.19 -14.54 20.53
C SER A 50 22.70 -14.33 20.80
N GLU A 51 22.37 -14.27 22.09
CA GLU A 51 21.00 -13.97 22.50
C GLU A 51 20.57 -12.59 22.05
N VAL A 52 21.47 -11.62 22.10
CA VAL A 52 21.18 -10.26 21.64
C VAL A 52 20.87 -10.24 20.15
N ALA A 53 21.62 -11.01 19.37
CA ALA A 53 21.35 -11.10 17.92
C ALA A 53 19.98 -11.72 17.67
N MET A 54 19.61 -12.73 18.44
CA MET A 54 18.30 -13.37 18.32
C MET A 54 17.18 -12.38 18.65
N GLU A 55 17.35 -11.58 19.70
CA GLU A 55 16.35 -10.60 20.09
C GLU A 55 16.16 -9.55 19.01
N ARG A 56 17.25 -9.13 18.38
CA ARG A 56 17.16 -8.17 17.27
C ARG A 56 16.43 -8.76 16.08
N TRP A 57 16.67 -10.02 15.79
CA TRP A 57 16.01 -10.71 14.71
C TRP A 57 14.51 -10.82 14.98
N ASP A 58 14.14 -11.17 16.21
CA ASP A 58 12.73 -11.25 16.59
C ASP A 58 12.05 -9.90 16.44
N ALA A 59 12.72 -8.81 16.87
CA ALA A 59 12.17 -7.47 16.74
C ALA A 59 11.97 -7.09 15.27
N ALA A 60 12.92 -7.46 14.41
CA ALA A 60 12.80 -7.20 12.98
C ALA A 60 11.65 -8.00 12.36
N GLY A 61 11.40 -9.20 12.89
CA GLY A 61 10.28 -10.02 12.44
C GLY A 61 8.94 -9.38 12.75
N PHE A 62 8.79 -8.74 13.89
CA PHE A 62 7.56 -8.02 14.22
C PHE A 62 7.36 -6.83 13.26
N THR A 63 8.44 -6.10 12.97
CA THR A 63 8.38 -4.99 12.04
C THR A 63 7.97 -5.48 10.65
N GLU A 64 8.49 -6.61 10.21
CA GLU A 64 8.16 -7.19 8.91
C GLU A 64 6.68 -7.60 8.87
N GLN A 65 6.17 -8.19 9.94
CA GLN A 65 4.77 -8.58 10.00
C GLN A 65 3.84 -7.37 9.95
N ASP A 66 4.20 -6.29 10.63
CA ASP A 66 3.43 -5.06 10.57
C ASP A 66 3.41 -4.48 9.16
N ALA A 67 4.56 -4.49 8.49
CA ALA A 67 4.65 -4.00 7.12
C ALA A 67 3.85 -4.88 6.16
N GLN A 68 3.85 -6.19 6.39
CA GLN A 68 3.04 -7.11 5.60
C GLN A 68 1.55 -6.81 5.76
N ALA A 69 1.12 -6.60 7.00
CA ALA A 69 -0.28 -6.28 7.27
C ALA A 69 -0.70 -4.99 6.59
N SER A 70 0.17 -3.98 6.60
CA SER A 70 -0.10 -2.71 5.92
C SER A 70 -0.21 -2.90 4.42
N ALA A 71 0.66 -3.73 3.83
CA ALA A 71 0.60 -4.01 2.40
C ALA A 71 -0.69 -4.73 2.03
N LYS A 72 -1.13 -5.67 2.86
CA LYS A 72 -2.39 -6.38 2.62
C LYS A 72 -3.59 -5.45 2.71
N GLN A 73 -3.60 -4.55 3.70
CA GLN A 73 -4.67 -3.57 3.85
C GLN A 73 -4.73 -2.64 2.64
N ALA A 74 -3.58 -2.16 2.20
CA ALA A 74 -3.53 -1.27 1.05
C ALA A 74 -3.98 -1.99 -0.23
N ARG A 75 -3.59 -3.26 -0.38
CA ARG A 75 -4.04 -4.06 -1.51
C ARG A 75 -5.55 -4.22 -1.51
N ASP A 76 -6.11 -4.54 -0.34
CA ASP A 76 -7.54 -4.80 -0.24
C ASP A 76 -8.33 -3.53 -0.50
N ALA A 77 -7.85 -2.39 -0.01
CA ALA A 77 -8.51 -1.11 -0.26
C ALA A 77 -8.53 -0.80 -1.76
N TYR A 78 -7.42 -1.04 -2.45
CA TYR A 78 -7.35 -0.81 -3.88
C TYR A 78 -8.27 -1.77 -4.64
N LYS A 79 -8.26 -3.06 -4.29
CA LYS A 79 -9.14 -4.04 -4.93
C LYS A 79 -10.61 -3.74 -4.69
N ASP A 80 -10.96 -3.31 -3.48
CA ASP A 80 -12.34 -2.96 -3.17
C ASP A 80 -12.80 -1.77 -3.99
N ALA A 81 -11.93 -0.77 -4.16
CA ALA A 81 -12.27 0.38 -4.99
C ALA A 81 -12.47 -0.03 -6.45
N LEU A 82 -11.63 -0.94 -6.95
CA LEU A 82 -11.79 -1.46 -8.31
C LEU A 82 -13.10 -2.21 -8.46
N ARG A 83 -13.46 -3.03 -7.48
CA ARG A 83 -14.72 -3.75 -7.52
C ARG A 83 -15.90 -2.80 -7.52
N HIS A 84 -15.83 -1.76 -6.71
CA HIS A 84 -16.89 -0.77 -6.66
C HIS A 84 -17.02 -0.05 -8.01
N LEU A 85 -15.90 0.30 -8.62
CA LEU A 85 -15.92 0.98 -9.91
C LEU A 85 -16.56 0.11 -10.99
N HIS A 86 -16.20 -1.17 -11.02
CA HIS A 86 -16.60 -2.04 -12.14
C HIS A 86 -17.93 -2.75 -11.89
N PHE A 87 -18.28 -2.99 -10.64
CA PHE A 87 -19.45 -3.81 -10.30
C PHE A 87 -20.47 -3.11 -9.41
N GLY A 88 -20.15 -1.93 -8.94
CA GLY A 88 -21.05 -1.16 -8.08
C GLY A 88 -21.20 -1.73 -6.68
N ILE A 89 -20.31 -2.61 -6.27
CA ILE A 89 -20.36 -3.17 -4.93
C ILE A 89 -19.13 -2.71 -4.14
#